data_03352d57b50b94e76b1b692d7c22f8d6
#
_entry.id   03352d57b50b94e76b1b692d7c22f8d6
#
_cell.length_a   1.000
_cell.length_b   1.000
_cell.length_c   1.000
_cell.angle_alpha   90.00
_cell.angle_beta   90.00
_cell.angle_gamma   90.00
#
_symmetry.space_group_name_H-M   'P 1'
#
loop_
_entity.id
_entity.type
_entity.pdbx_description
1 polymer ?
#
loop_
_entity_poly.entity_id
_entity_poly.type
_entity_poly.pdbx_seq_one_letter_code
_entity_poly.pdbx_strand_id
1 'polypeptide(L)'
;MTNRYDEKERRIHCAFSEKCGGCDYAGMKYDNELAVKKKYIEELFGEYVKVDDIVGMYRPIYYRNKVHAVVGLDDSRNVIAGTYEENSHRIVDTSNCMIEDSQCTDIIKDIKGLIASFKYQPYDEDAGKGMIRHILLRKGFSTKEIMLVIVTAGVAFPSKNNFLKALCEKHPEITTIVQNINDRRTSMVLGKRNIVLKGKGYIEDVLCGCRFRISPTSFYQINHQQTEKLYKKAIQLADISKNDTVIDAYCGIGTIGIVASKKAGKVIGVELNSEAVSDAKINASINNIKNVTFVNADAGDFLVEYAKNAKADVVIMDPPRSGSTPEFLNSLLKIKPDRIVYISCGPDTQARDIKVLVKGGYKVTACQPFDLFPHTEHVESVVLMQYCGK
;
A
#
# COMPACT_ATOMS: atom_id res chain seq x y z
N MET A 1 -4.23 -23.58 19.71
CA MET A 1 -5.00 -23.70 18.43
C MET A 1 -4.03 -23.44 17.29
N THR A 2 -4.16 -24.16 16.17
CA THR A 2 -3.34 -23.94 14.96
C THR A 2 -4.11 -23.09 13.97
N ASN A 3 -3.42 -22.21 13.25
CA ASN A 3 -4.02 -21.44 12.17
C ASN A 3 -4.56 -22.37 11.07
N ARG A 4 -5.79 -22.14 10.63
CA ARG A 4 -6.46 -22.95 9.62
C ARG A 4 -7.33 -22.10 8.70
N TYR A 5 -7.30 -22.41 7.40
CA TYR A 5 -8.20 -21.86 6.41
C TYR A 5 -9.27 -22.89 6.01
N ASP A 6 -10.53 -22.46 6.04
CA ASP A 6 -11.67 -23.25 5.54
C ASP A 6 -11.95 -22.83 4.10
N GLU A 7 -11.61 -23.70 3.15
CA GLU A 7 -11.77 -23.43 1.71
C GLU A 7 -13.26 -23.25 1.30
N LYS A 8 -14.18 -23.98 1.94
CA LYS A 8 -15.62 -23.94 1.61
C LYS A 8 -16.26 -22.62 2.05
N GLU A 9 -15.95 -22.18 3.26
CA GLU A 9 -16.46 -20.94 3.82
C GLU A 9 -15.55 -19.74 3.56
N ARG A 10 -14.38 -19.98 2.98
CA ARG A 10 -13.31 -18.99 2.76
C ARG A 10 -12.99 -18.22 4.04
N ARG A 11 -12.91 -18.93 5.17
CA ARG A 11 -12.78 -18.40 6.51
C ARG A 11 -11.44 -18.76 7.13
N ILE A 12 -10.79 -17.79 7.77
CA ILE A 12 -9.59 -18.03 8.57
C ILE A 12 -9.96 -18.32 10.02
N HIS A 13 -9.28 -19.29 10.62
CA HIS A 13 -9.24 -19.49 12.06
C HIS A 13 -7.83 -19.17 12.53
N CYS A 14 -7.66 -18.04 13.17
CA CYS A 14 -6.36 -17.54 13.62
C CYS A 14 -6.22 -17.66 15.14
N ALA A 15 -5.16 -18.33 15.59
CA ALA A 15 -4.87 -18.49 17.01
C ALA A 15 -4.47 -17.16 17.71
N PHE A 16 -4.15 -16.15 16.94
CA PHE A 16 -3.66 -14.86 17.43
C PHE A 16 -4.69 -13.72 17.28
N SER A 17 -5.88 -13.98 16.73
CA SER A 17 -6.86 -12.94 16.38
C SER A 17 -7.25 -12.04 17.54
N GLU A 18 -7.36 -12.60 18.76
CA GLU A 18 -7.73 -11.83 19.97
C GLU A 18 -6.60 -10.90 20.49
N LYS A 19 -5.34 -11.18 20.09
CA LYS A 19 -4.18 -10.42 20.58
C LYS A 19 -3.52 -9.55 19.51
N CYS A 20 -3.52 -10.05 18.27
CA CYS A 20 -2.82 -9.41 17.16
C CYS A 20 -3.53 -8.13 16.66
N GLY A 21 -4.86 -8.03 16.78
CA GLY A 21 -5.64 -6.88 16.29
C GLY A 21 -5.57 -6.65 14.76
N GLY A 22 -4.95 -7.56 14.01
CA GLY A 22 -4.72 -7.36 12.56
C GLY A 22 -5.86 -7.81 11.65
N CYS A 23 -6.90 -8.46 12.20
CA CYS A 23 -8.02 -9.04 11.45
C CYS A 23 -9.34 -8.93 12.23
N ASP A 24 -10.15 -7.91 11.91
CA ASP A 24 -11.42 -7.63 12.57
C ASP A 24 -12.47 -8.71 12.31
N TYR A 25 -12.38 -9.39 11.16
CA TYR A 25 -13.33 -10.41 10.71
C TYR A 25 -12.74 -11.82 10.74
N ALA A 26 -11.68 -12.07 11.52
CA ALA A 26 -11.20 -13.43 11.75
C ALA A 26 -12.33 -14.32 12.29
N GLY A 27 -12.54 -15.48 11.67
CA GLY A 27 -13.65 -16.41 12.03
C GLY A 27 -14.98 -16.13 11.31
N MET A 28 -15.15 -15.01 10.63
CA MET A 28 -16.32 -14.74 9.79
C MET A 28 -16.20 -15.45 8.44
N LYS A 29 -17.33 -15.89 7.88
CA LYS A 29 -17.41 -16.36 6.48
C LYS A 29 -17.12 -15.18 5.55
N TYR A 30 -16.28 -15.39 4.55
CA TYR A 30 -15.85 -14.30 3.67
C TYR A 30 -17.01 -13.64 2.90
N ASP A 31 -18.03 -14.41 2.50
CA ASP A 31 -19.20 -13.81 1.85
C ASP A 31 -20.00 -12.88 2.76
N ASN A 32 -20.04 -13.18 4.07
CA ASN A 32 -20.66 -12.29 5.06
C ASN A 32 -19.83 -11.01 5.26
N GLU A 33 -18.50 -11.13 5.29
CA GLU A 33 -17.61 -9.99 5.33
C GLU A 33 -17.85 -9.06 4.14
N LEU A 34 -17.89 -9.62 2.92
CA LEU A 34 -18.17 -8.85 1.71
C LEU A 34 -19.54 -8.16 1.77
N ALA A 35 -20.56 -8.82 2.32
CA ALA A 35 -21.88 -8.22 2.50
C ALA A 35 -21.86 -7.04 3.48
N VAL A 36 -21.12 -7.15 4.59
CA VAL A 36 -20.96 -6.07 5.58
C VAL A 36 -20.27 -4.88 4.93
N LYS A 37 -19.15 -5.09 4.24
CA LYS A 37 -18.39 -4.03 3.55
C LYS A 37 -19.22 -3.36 2.45
N LYS A 38 -19.98 -4.14 1.67
CA LYS A 38 -20.87 -3.57 0.64
C LYS A 38 -21.94 -2.71 1.27
N LYS A 39 -22.62 -3.18 2.32
CA LYS A 39 -23.64 -2.43 3.02
C LYS A 39 -23.12 -1.09 3.55
N TYR A 40 -21.91 -1.09 4.12
CA TYR A 40 -21.28 0.14 4.58
C TYR A 40 -21.08 1.17 3.44
N ILE A 41 -20.65 0.73 2.27
CA ILE A 41 -20.51 1.60 1.09
C ILE A 41 -21.89 2.06 0.56
N GLU A 42 -22.91 1.20 0.61
CA GLU A 42 -24.29 1.55 0.25
C GLU A 42 -24.87 2.63 1.18
N GLU A 43 -24.58 2.57 2.47
CA GLU A 43 -24.99 3.59 3.46
C GLU A 43 -24.37 4.97 3.17
N LEU A 44 -23.13 5.01 2.64
CA LEU A 44 -22.43 6.25 2.35
C LEU A 44 -22.79 6.86 0.99
N PHE A 45 -23.02 6.03 -0.02
CA PHE A 45 -23.13 6.49 -1.42
C PHE A 45 -24.46 6.16 -2.09
N GLY A 46 -25.33 5.36 -1.46
CA GLY A 46 -26.59 4.92 -2.03
C GLY A 46 -27.58 6.05 -2.37
N GLU A 47 -27.47 7.21 -1.71
CA GLU A 47 -28.24 8.41 -2.05
C GLU A 47 -27.82 9.03 -3.41
N TYR A 48 -26.57 8.80 -3.85
CA TYR A 48 -26.04 9.39 -5.08
C TYR A 48 -26.15 8.46 -6.29
N VAL A 49 -25.90 7.17 -6.07
CA VAL A 49 -25.80 6.17 -7.15
C VAL A 49 -26.05 4.76 -6.61
N LYS A 50 -26.56 3.87 -7.45
CA LYS A 50 -26.57 2.44 -7.14
C LYS A 50 -25.14 1.95 -7.01
N VAL A 51 -24.77 1.39 -5.85
CA VAL A 51 -23.47 0.79 -5.58
C VAL A 51 -23.37 -0.56 -6.28
N ASP A 52 -22.31 -0.77 -7.05
CA ASP A 52 -22.00 -2.05 -7.70
C ASP A 52 -21.69 -3.15 -6.66
N ASP A 53 -21.71 -4.42 -7.05
CA ASP A 53 -21.32 -5.51 -6.17
C ASP A 53 -19.83 -5.42 -5.81
N ILE A 54 -19.51 -5.70 -4.54
CA ILE A 54 -18.12 -5.64 -4.07
C ILE A 54 -17.24 -6.68 -4.77
N VAL A 55 -16.07 -6.25 -5.22
CA VAL A 55 -15.08 -7.14 -5.85
C VAL A 55 -14.21 -7.77 -4.78
N GLY A 56 -14.53 -9.01 -4.40
CA GLY A 56 -13.75 -9.81 -3.47
C GLY A 56 -12.66 -10.67 -4.13
N MET A 57 -11.88 -11.38 -3.29
CA MET A 57 -10.88 -12.35 -3.71
C MET A 57 -11.51 -13.76 -3.81
N TYR A 58 -11.02 -14.57 -4.74
CA TYR A 58 -11.36 -15.99 -4.79
C TYR A 58 -10.80 -16.73 -3.57
N ARG A 59 -9.53 -16.50 -3.25
CA ARG A 59 -8.83 -17.06 -2.08
C ARG A 59 -8.25 -15.90 -1.24
N PRO A 60 -8.94 -15.46 -0.17
CA PRO A 60 -8.60 -14.25 0.58
C PRO A 60 -7.48 -14.47 1.62
N ILE A 61 -6.44 -15.22 1.29
CA ILE A 61 -5.28 -15.49 2.15
C ILE A 61 -3.98 -15.27 1.41
N TYR A 62 -2.90 -15.02 2.16
CA TYR A 62 -1.53 -14.84 1.66
C TYR A 62 -1.39 -13.72 0.60
N TYR A 63 -2.24 -12.71 0.70
CA TYR A 63 -2.31 -11.63 -0.29
C TYR A 63 -1.36 -10.47 -0.03
N ARG A 64 -0.89 -10.30 1.22
CA ARG A 64 0.01 -9.21 1.57
C ARG A 64 1.41 -9.48 1.03
N ASN A 65 1.81 -8.73 0.01
CA ASN A 65 3.15 -8.76 -0.58
C ASN A 65 4.19 -7.92 0.18
N LYS A 66 3.76 -7.20 1.20
CA LYS A 66 4.60 -6.46 2.15
C LYS A 66 4.32 -6.98 3.55
N VAL A 67 5.32 -7.58 4.15
CA VAL A 67 5.27 -8.15 5.50
C VAL A 67 6.21 -7.38 6.40
N HIS A 68 5.74 -6.98 7.55
CA HIS A 68 6.50 -6.22 8.54
C HIS A 68 6.40 -6.89 9.89
N ALA A 69 7.56 -7.22 10.48
CA ALA A 69 7.64 -7.77 11.82
C ALA A 69 8.50 -6.89 12.72
N VAL A 70 8.01 -6.61 13.91
CA VAL A 70 8.78 -6.08 15.04
C VAL A 70 9.58 -7.22 15.63
N VAL A 71 10.84 -6.99 15.99
CA VAL A 71 11.72 -8.00 16.63
C VAL A 71 11.86 -7.66 18.10
N GLY A 72 11.63 -8.64 18.97
CA GLY A 72 11.75 -8.48 20.41
C GLY A 72 12.08 -9.78 21.14
N LEU A 73 11.88 -9.78 22.45
CA LEU A 73 12.06 -10.92 23.31
C LEU A 73 10.73 -11.29 23.98
N ASP A 74 10.47 -12.59 24.14
CA ASP A 74 9.39 -13.07 25.00
C ASP A 74 9.82 -13.05 26.48
N ASP A 75 8.90 -13.42 27.38
CA ASP A 75 9.15 -13.48 28.85
C ASP A 75 10.27 -14.46 29.21
N SER A 76 10.53 -15.46 28.36
CA SER A 76 11.61 -16.43 28.49
C SER A 76 12.93 -15.97 27.84
N ARG A 77 12.94 -14.72 27.31
CA ARG A 77 14.07 -14.11 26.58
C ARG A 77 14.43 -14.80 25.25
N ASN A 78 13.49 -15.53 24.66
CA ASN A 78 13.65 -16.00 23.29
C ASN A 78 13.35 -14.88 22.31
N VAL A 79 14.05 -14.88 21.18
CA VAL A 79 13.77 -13.92 20.09
C VAL A 79 12.43 -14.24 19.47
N ILE A 80 11.54 -13.25 19.43
CA ILE A 80 10.24 -13.31 18.74
C ILE A 80 10.15 -12.23 17.66
N ALA A 81 9.31 -12.46 16.69
CA ALA A 81 9.04 -11.48 15.62
C ALA A 81 7.56 -11.52 15.24
N GLY A 82 6.95 -10.34 15.13
CA GLY A 82 5.53 -10.25 14.81
C GLY A 82 5.00 -8.83 14.86
N THR A 83 3.79 -8.65 15.37
CA THR A 83 3.14 -7.35 15.48
C THR A 83 2.96 -6.97 16.95
N TYR A 84 2.80 -5.68 17.24
CA TYR A 84 2.40 -5.25 18.56
C TYR A 84 0.95 -5.66 18.85
N GLU A 85 0.69 -6.11 20.08
CA GLU A 85 -0.65 -6.17 20.64
C GLU A 85 -1.23 -4.76 20.70
N GLU A 86 -2.51 -4.63 20.43
CA GLU A 86 -3.18 -3.34 20.35
C GLU A 86 -2.95 -2.50 21.62
N ASN A 87 -2.61 -1.22 21.44
CA ASN A 87 -2.30 -0.27 22.51
C ASN A 87 -1.18 -0.70 23.48
N SER A 88 -0.25 -1.53 23.04
CA SER A 88 0.88 -1.98 23.85
C SER A 88 2.17 -2.13 23.04
N HIS A 89 3.32 -2.27 23.75
CA HIS A 89 4.60 -2.68 23.15
C HIS A 89 4.86 -4.17 23.26
N ARG A 90 3.88 -4.97 23.70
CA ARG A 90 4.00 -6.43 23.74
C ARG A 90 3.90 -6.98 22.32
N ILE A 91 4.84 -7.84 21.96
CA ILE A 91 4.90 -8.44 20.63
C ILE A 91 4.15 -9.76 20.64
N VAL A 92 3.22 -9.92 19.71
CA VAL A 92 2.56 -11.18 19.37
C VAL A 92 3.36 -11.82 18.24
N ASP A 93 3.93 -13.01 18.47
CA ASP A 93 4.65 -13.76 17.42
C ASP A 93 3.68 -14.23 16.34
N THR A 94 3.69 -13.57 15.20
CA THR A 94 2.78 -13.82 14.07
C THR A 94 3.42 -14.63 12.95
N SER A 95 4.44 -15.43 13.25
CA SER A 95 5.24 -16.19 12.27
C SER A 95 4.45 -17.17 11.37
N ASN A 96 3.15 -17.31 11.57
CA ASN A 96 2.23 -18.12 10.72
C ASN A 96 0.99 -17.31 10.31
N CYS A 97 1.12 -16.03 10.04
CA CYS A 97 0.02 -15.17 9.62
C CYS A 97 -0.55 -15.63 8.28
N MET A 98 -1.89 -15.84 8.22
CA MET A 98 -2.55 -16.33 7.01
C MET A 98 -2.91 -15.26 5.98
N ILE A 99 -2.77 -13.98 6.31
CA ILE A 99 -2.97 -12.90 5.34
C ILE A 99 -1.65 -12.41 4.71
N GLU A 100 -0.52 -12.68 5.34
CA GLU A 100 0.82 -12.35 4.83
C GLU A 100 1.33 -13.42 3.86
N ASP A 101 2.14 -13.03 2.86
CA ASP A 101 2.77 -13.99 1.95
C ASP A 101 3.54 -15.06 2.73
N SER A 102 3.23 -16.32 2.49
CA SER A 102 3.76 -17.45 3.28
C SER A 102 5.28 -17.58 3.18
N GLN A 103 5.86 -17.29 2.00
CA GLN A 103 7.31 -17.32 1.82
C GLN A 103 8.00 -16.22 2.65
N CYS A 104 7.37 -15.04 2.74
CA CYS A 104 7.88 -13.94 3.58
C CYS A 104 7.82 -14.33 5.07
N THR A 105 6.75 -14.98 5.53
CA THR A 105 6.65 -15.43 6.93
C THR A 105 7.67 -16.52 7.26
N ASP A 106 7.96 -17.44 6.35
CA ASP A 106 9.01 -18.46 6.51
C ASP A 106 10.41 -17.81 6.61
N ILE A 107 10.68 -16.82 5.77
CA ILE A 107 11.94 -16.04 5.84
C ILE A 107 12.07 -15.34 7.21
N ILE A 108 11.02 -14.70 7.72
CA ILE A 108 11.04 -14.06 9.05
C ILE A 108 11.35 -15.05 10.13
N LYS A 109 10.75 -16.25 10.10
CA LYS A 109 10.98 -17.31 11.06
C LYS A 109 12.45 -17.75 11.10
N ASP A 110 13.07 -17.88 9.93
CA ASP A 110 14.48 -18.24 9.85
C ASP A 110 15.42 -17.08 10.28
N ILE A 111 15.08 -15.83 9.93
CA ILE A 111 15.81 -14.65 10.42
C ILE A 111 15.76 -14.56 11.93
N LYS A 112 14.62 -14.84 12.56
CA LYS A 112 14.47 -14.92 14.02
C LYS A 112 15.47 -15.90 14.63
N GLY A 113 15.60 -17.10 14.04
CA GLY A 113 16.60 -18.10 14.47
C GLY A 113 18.05 -17.61 14.30
N LEU A 114 18.34 -16.91 13.20
CA LEU A 114 19.67 -16.34 12.96
C LEU A 114 19.99 -15.20 13.94
N ILE A 115 19.04 -14.31 14.24
CA ILE A 115 19.21 -13.25 15.25
C ILE A 115 19.63 -13.86 16.59
N ALA A 116 18.96 -14.93 17.03
CA ALA A 116 19.31 -15.65 18.25
C ALA A 116 20.71 -16.28 18.18
N SER A 117 21.05 -16.98 17.07
CA SER A 117 22.34 -17.65 16.88
C SER A 117 23.52 -16.68 16.86
N PHE A 118 23.34 -15.50 16.23
CA PHE A 118 24.36 -14.45 16.17
C PHE A 118 24.37 -13.57 17.42
N LYS A 119 23.48 -13.83 18.40
CA LYS A 119 23.33 -13.07 19.65
C LYS A 119 23.07 -11.58 19.44
N TYR A 120 22.38 -11.23 18.35
CA TYR A 120 21.95 -9.85 18.13
C TYR A 120 20.86 -9.50 19.14
N GLN A 121 20.99 -8.32 19.74
CA GLN A 121 20.01 -7.85 20.71
C GLN A 121 18.83 -7.20 19.97
N PRO A 122 17.60 -7.71 20.11
CA PRO A 122 16.41 -6.98 19.71
C PRO A 122 16.38 -5.60 20.37
N TYR A 123 15.84 -4.62 19.66
CA TYR A 123 15.72 -3.27 20.19
C TYR A 123 14.52 -3.17 21.11
N ASP A 124 14.78 -2.68 22.31
CA ASP A 124 13.78 -2.36 23.32
C ASP A 124 13.40 -0.87 23.17
N GLU A 125 12.15 -0.60 22.75
CA GLU A 125 11.67 0.77 22.50
C GLU A 125 11.58 1.60 23.80
N ASP A 126 11.31 0.97 24.94
CA ASP A 126 11.19 1.63 26.24
C ASP A 126 12.57 1.98 26.80
N ALA A 127 13.49 1.02 26.77
CA ALA A 127 14.86 1.23 27.22
C ALA A 127 15.72 2.02 26.22
N GLY A 128 15.35 2.05 24.93
CA GLY A 128 16.12 2.66 23.86
C GLY A 128 17.44 1.96 23.58
N LYS A 129 17.49 0.64 23.75
CA LYS A 129 18.71 -0.19 23.66
C LYS A 129 18.46 -1.42 22.79
N GLY A 130 19.51 -1.86 22.10
CA GLY A 130 19.47 -3.01 21.20
C GLY A 130 19.87 -2.62 19.79
N MET A 131 19.85 -3.60 18.88
CA MET A 131 20.32 -3.40 17.50
C MET A 131 19.22 -3.58 16.46
N ILE A 132 18.54 -4.72 16.48
CA ILE A 132 17.52 -5.05 15.45
C ILE A 132 16.16 -4.59 15.92
N ARG A 133 15.53 -3.69 15.15
CA ARG A 133 14.20 -3.16 15.44
C ARG A 133 13.10 -3.89 14.67
N HIS A 134 13.25 -3.94 13.35
CA HIS A 134 12.21 -4.50 12.49
C HIS A 134 12.81 -5.29 11.34
N ILE A 135 12.02 -6.22 10.83
CA ILE A 135 12.24 -6.93 9.58
C ILE A 135 11.08 -6.57 8.66
N LEU A 136 11.41 -6.08 7.47
CA LEU A 136 10.41 -5.80 6.44
C LEU A 136 10.77 -6.58 5.19
N LEU A 137 9.81 -7.34 4.68
CA LEU A 137 9.90 -8.06 3.42
C LEU A 137 8.94 -7.48 2.41
N ARG A 138 9.39 -7.36 1.18
CA ARG A 138 8.54 -7.02 0.03
C ARG A 138 8.76 -8.05 -1.06
N LYS A 139 7.69 -8.55 -1.65
CA LYS A 139 7.75 -9.53 -2.73
C LYS A 139 7.02 -9.00 -3.96
N GLY A 140 7.69 -9.02 -5.10
CA GLY A 140 7.06 -8.80 -6.39
C GLY A 140 6.16 -9.99 -6.72
N PHE A 141 4.87 -9.72 -6.96
CA PHE A 141 3.91 -10.79 -7.23
C PHE A 141 4.21 -11.51 -8.55
N SER A 142 4.52 -10.75 -9.60
CA SER A 142 4.79 -11.27 -10.94
C SER A 142 6.26 -11.72 -11.10
N THR A 143 7.19 -10.94 -10.58
CA THR A 143 8.64 -11.20 -10.75
C THR A 143 9.20 -12.21 -9.77
N LYS A 144 8.52 -12.41 -8.63
CA LYS A 144 8.98 -13.20 -7.48
C LYS A 144 10.24 -12.67 -6.80
N GLU A 145 10.72 -11.49 -7.18
CA GLU A 145 11.83 -10.83 -6.49
C GLU A 145 11.46 -10.53 -5.03
N ILE A 146 12.38 -10.82 -4.11
CA ILE A 146 12.18 -10.56 -2.67
C ILE A 146 13.21 -9.56 -2.19
N MET A 147 12.75 -8.48 -1.57
CA MET A 147 13.57 -7.51 -0.86
C MET A 147 13.41 -7.70 0.63
N LEU A 148 14.52 -7.90 1.32
CA LEU A 148 14.61 -7.86 2.78
C LEU A 148 15.17 -6.51 3.22
N VAL A 149 14.47 -5.84 4.13
CA VAL A 149 14.96 -4.65 4.83
C VAL A 149 15.12 -5.00 6.31
N ILE A 150 16.36 -4.94 6.79
CA ILE A 150 16.68 -5.10 8.22
C ILE A 150 16.81 -3.72 8.82
N VAL A 151 15.90 -3.37 9.73
CA VAL A 151 15.92 -2.07 10.40
C VAL A 151 16.76 -2.17 11.67
N THR A 152 17.80 -1.35 11.74
CA THR A 152 18.74 -1.33 12.88
C THR A 152 18.73 0.04 13.57
N ALA A 153 18.98 0.06 14.87
CA ALA A 153 19.08 1.27 15.67
C ALA A 153 20.35 2.09 15.39
N GLY A 154 21.31 1.54 14.64
CA GLY A 154 22.55 2.21 14.28
C GLY A 154 23.23 1.53 13.09
N VAL A 155 24.35 2.10 12.65
CA VAL A 155 25.11 1.62 11.49
C VAL A 155 25.83 0.31 11.75
N ALA A 156 26.23 0.07 13.02
CA ALA A 156 27.01 -1.10 13.41
C ALA A 156 26.22 -2.39 13.19
N PHE A 157 26.79 -3.32 12.45
CA PHE A 157 26.22 -4.64 12.19
C PHE A 157 27.34 -5.69 12.36
N PRO A 158 27.63 -6.13 13.59
CA PRO A 158 28.70 -7.08 13.87
C PRO A 158 28.48 -8.39 13.09
N SER A 159 29.56 -9.01 12.64
CA SER A 159 29.52 -10.29 11.90
C SER A 159 28.57 -10.30 10.67
N LYS A 160 28.27 -9.12 10.12
CA LYS A 160 27.33 -8.93 9.03
C LYS A 160 27.52 -9.92 7.88
N ASN A 161 28.75 -10.09 7.41
CA ASN A 161 29.03 -10.98 6.26
C ASN A 161 28.67 -12.43 6.53
N ASN A 162 28.94 -12.94 7.74
CA ASN A 162 28.59 -14.30 8.14
C ASN A 162 27.06 -14.46 8.28
N PHE A 163 26.39 -13.45 8.85
CA PHE A 163 24.93 -13.44 8.92
C PHE A 163 24.30 -13.46 7.51
N LEU A 164 24.76 -12.59 6.61
CA LEU A 164 24.26 -12.53 5.24
C LEU A 164 24.52 -13.84 4.48
N LYS A 165 25.69 -14.45 4.69
CA LYS A 165 26.03 -15.75 4.09
C LYS A 165 25.04 -16.82 4.56
N ALA A 166 24.87 -16.99 5.87
CA ALA A 166 23.95 -17.98 6.45
C ALA A 166 22.49 -17.76 5.99
N LEU A 167 22.06 -16.50 5.91
CA LEU A 167 20.73 -16.16 5.42
C LEU A 167 20.55 -16.50 3.94
N CYS A 168 21.52 -16.14 3.08
CA CYS A 168 21.42 -16.37 1.64
C CYS A 168 21.57 -17.85 1.27
N GLU A 169 22.27 -18.65 2.07
CA GLU A 169 22.33 -20.10 1.91
C GLU A 169 20.97 -20.75 2.19
N LYS A 170 20.22 -20.26 3.17
CA LYS A 170 18.86 -20.72 3.45
C LYS A 170 17.80 -20.16 2.48
N HIS A 171 17.95 -18.92 2.07
CA HIS A 171 16.99 -18.16 1.27
C HIS A 171 17.67 -17.55 0.03
N PRO A 172 18.08 -18.37 -0.95
CA PRO A 172 18.69 -17.89 -2.19
C PRO A 172 17.73 -17.01 -3.02
N GLU A 173 16.42 -17.12 -2.82
CA GLU A 173 15.39 -16.34 -3.46
C GLU A 173 15.36 -14.86 -3.05
N ILE A 174 16.03 -14.47 -1.95
CA ILE A 174 16.16 -13.06 -1.57
C ILE A 174 17.09 -12.37 -2.57
N THR A 175 16.51 -11.53 -3.42
CA THR A 175 17.21 -10.85 -4.51
C THR A 175 17.97 -9.62 -4.04
N THR A 176 17.49 -8.93 -3.02
CA THR A 176 18.15 -7.74 -2.46
C THR A 176 17.97 -7.66 -0.94
N ILE A 177 19.02 -7.19 -0.26
CA ILE A 177 19.02 -6.97 1.18
C ILE A 177 19.49 -5.54 1.46
N VAL A 178 18.73 -4.82 2.27
CA VAL A 178 18.99 -3.46 2.67
C VAL A 178 19.03 -3.36 4.19
N GLN A 179 20.05 -2.71 4.74
CA GLN A 179 20.04 -2.23 6.11
C GLN A 179 19.44 -0.83 6.11
N ASN A 180 18.33 -0.65 6.81
CA ASN A 180 17.76 0.67 7.06
C ASN A 180 18.14 1.11 8.47
N ILE A 181 18.63 2.34 8.63
CA ILE A 181 19.07 2.87 9.91
C ILE A 181 17.98 3.77 10.46
N ASN A 182 17.38 3.34 11.57
CA ASN A 182 16.44 4.12 12.34
C ASN A 182 16.96 4.30 13.78
N ASP A 183 17.75 5.33 13.96
CA ASP A 183 18.44 5.69 15.20
C ASP A 183 17.61 6.62 16.11
N ARG A 184 16.37 6.91 15.72
CA ARG A 184 15.48 7.82 16.42
C ARG A 184 14.47 7.05 17.30
N ARG A 185 14.07 7.64 18.41
CA ARG A 185 12.90 7.21 19.18
C ARG A 185 11.64 7.72 18.47
N THR A 186 11.00 6.86 17.71
CA THR A 186 9.84 7.19 16.87
C THR A 186 9.03 5.93 16.56
N SER A 187 7.73 6.08 16.41
CA SER A 187 6.84 5.03 15.90
C SER A 187 7.03 4.72 14.41
N MET A 188 7.80 5.56 13.69
CA MET A 188 8.12 5.29 12.29
C MET A 188 9.03 4.08 12.16
N VAL A 189 8.63 3.11 11.36
CA VAL A 189 9.38 1.85 11.15
C VAL A 189 10.72 2.11 10.47
N LEU A 190 10.72 2.89 9.39
CA LEU A 190 11.90 3.15 8.57
C LEU A 190 12.54 4.49 8.92
N GLY A 191 13.87 4.47 9.05
CA GLY A 191 14.69 5.67 9.08
C GLY A 191 14.99 6.20 7.68
N LYS A 192 15.71 7.32 7.61
CA LYS A 192 16.03 7.98 6.33
C LYS A 192 17.20 7.36 5.56
N ARG A 193 18.05 6.58 6.21
CA ARG A 193 19.30 6.07 5.61
C ARG A 193 19.21 4.59 5.28
N ASN A 194 19.43 4.25 4.02
CA ASN A 194 19.53 2.89 3.53
C ASN A 194 20.97 2.56 3.11
N ILE A 195 21.42 1.34 3.43
CA ILE A 195 22.69 0.76 3.00
C ILE A 195 22.37 -0.55 2.29
N VAL A 196 22.69 -0.66 1.01
CA VAL A 196 22.51 -1.89 0.25
C VAL A 196 23.58 -2.89 0.68
N LEU A 197 23.15 -4.05 1.16
CA LEU A 197 24.01 -5.13 1.63
C LEU A 197 24.18 -6.23 0.56
N LYS A 198 23.15 -6.45 -0.27
CA LYS A 198 23.13 -7.40 -1.39
C LYS A 198 22.18 -6.88 -2.48
N GLY A 199 22.48 -7.15 -3.72
CA GLY A 199 21.61 -6.89 -4.87
C GLY A 199 21.49 -5.43 -5.26
N LYS A 200 20.35 -5.07 -5.87
CA LYS A 200 20.10 -3.74 -6.47
C LYS A 200 19.67 -2.66 -5.47
N GLY A 201 19.25 -3.05 -4.26
CA GLY A 201 18.63 -2.13 -3.27
C GLY A 201 17.15 -1.83 -3.55
N TYR A 202 16.54 -2.50 -4.52
CA TYR A 202 15.12 -2.42 -4.87
C TYR A 202 14.67 -3.75 -5.50
N ILE A 203 13.38 -3.94 -5.63
CA ILE A 203 12.77 -5.01 -6.43
C ILE A 203 11.94 -4.41 -7.55
N GLU A 204 11.56 -5.23 -8.50
CA GLU A 204 10.62 -4.88 -9.56
C GLU A 204 9.37 -5.75 -9.47
N ASP A 205 8.23 -5.20 -9.91
CA ASP A 205 7.01 -5.98 -10.12
C ASP A 205 6.30 -5.52 -11.38
N VAL A 206 5.34 -6.30 -11.88
CA VAL A 206 4.53 -5.96 -13.05
C VAL A 206 3.08 -5.84 -12.62
N LEU A 207 2.48 -4.66 -12.78
CA LEU A 207 1.09 -4.36 -12.46
C LEU A 207 0.40 -3.74 -13.69
N CYS A 208 -0.76 -4.26 -14.08
CA CYS A 208 -1.50 -3.81 -15.28
C CYS A 208 -0.63 -3.77 -16.57
N GLY A 209 0.32 -4.71 -16.68
CA GLY A 209 1.25 -4.79 -17.81
C GLY A 209 2.28 -3.67 -17.88
N CYS A 210 2.55 -2.99 -16.76
CA CYS A 210 3.65 -2.05 -16.58
C CYS A 210 4.60 -2.56 -15.50
N ARG A 211 5.91 -2.35 -15.70
CA ARG A 211 6.97 -2.71 -14.75
C ARG A 211 7.22 -1.55 -13.81
N PHE A 212 7.31 -1.85 -12.52
CA PHE A 212 7.55 -0.86 -11.46
C PHE A 212 8.74 -1.25 -10.61
N ARG A 213 9.68 -0.33 -10.46
CA ARG A 213 10.70 -0.37 -9.43
C ARG A 213 10.08 0.02 -8.09
N ILE A 214 10.37 -0.77 -7.06
CA ILE A 214 9.86 -0.61 -5.69
C ILE A 214 11.06 -0.50 -4.77
N SER A 215 11.29 0.70 -4.24
CA SER A 215 12.36 0.99 -3.27
C SER A 215 11.92 0.60 -1.84
N PRO A 216 12.83 0.52 -0.85
CA PRO A 216 12.48 0.18 0.54
C PRO A 216 11.41 1.08 1.14
N THR A 217 11.45 2.38 0.85
CA THR A 217 10.56 3.43 1.39
C THR A 217 9.33 3.70 0.54
N SER A 218 9.28 3.22 -0.72
CA SER A 218 8.18 3.50 -1.66
C SER A 218 6.87 2.90 -1.16
N PHE A 219 5.76 3.64 -1.33
CA PHE A 219 4.44 3.04 -1.23
C PHE A 219 4.17 2.18 -2.47
N TYR A 220 3.67 0.99 -2.26
CA TYR A 220 3.14 0.08 -3.28
C TYR A 220 2.04 -0.77 -2.67
N GLN A 221 0.96 -0.95 -3.38
CA GLN A 221 -0.24 -1.64 -2.89
C GLN A 221 0.07 -3.08 -2.46
N ILE A 222 -0.46 -3.48 -1.30
CA ILE A 222 -0.09 -4.75 -0.65
C ILE A 222 -0.82 -5.98 -1.20
N ASN A 223 -1.93 -5.79 -1.91
CA ASN A 223 -2.73 -6.84 -2.52
C ASN A 223 -2.70 -6.68 -4.04
N HIS A 224 -1.72 -7.28 -4.67
CA HIS A 224 -1.48 -7.14 -6.11
C HIS A 224 -2.72 -7.50 -6.96
N GLN A 225 -3.38 -8.61 -6.67
CA GLN A 225 -4.51 -9.09 -7.47
C GLN A 225 -5.71 -8.15 -7.43
N GLN A 226 -6.04 -7.62 -6.25
CA GLN A 226 -7.15 -6.69 -6.10
C GLN A 226 -6.78 -5.30 -6.63
N THR A 227 -5.55 -4.87 -6.46
CA THR A 227 -5.05 -3.60 -7.02
C THR A 227 -5.13 -3.59 -8.54
N GLU A 228 -4.80 -4.71 -9.20
CA GLU A 228 -4.92 -4.80 -10.65
C GLU A 228 -6.36 -4.64 -11.13
N LYS A 229 -7.32 -5.26 -10.43
CA LYS A 229 -8.76 -5.12 -10.72
C LYS A 229 -9.23 -3.69 -10.47
N LEU A 230 -8.83 -3.09 -9.35
CA LEU A 230 -9.17 -1.72 -8.97
C LEU A 230 -8.66 -0.73 -9.99
N TYR A 231 -7.39 -0.79 -10.38
CA TYR A 231 -6.81 0.11 -11.37
C TYR A 231 -7.44 -0.06 -12.76
N LYS A 232 -7.70 -1.30 -13.19
CA LYS A 232 -8.43 -1.57 -14.44
C LYS A 232 -9.83 -0.93 -14.43
N LYS A 233 -10.56 -1.03 -13.31
CA LYS A 233 -11.88 -0.41 -13.15
C LYS A 233 -11.78 1.11 -13.14
N ALA A 234 -10.83 1.69 -12.40
CA ALA A 234 -10.61 3.13 -12.35
C ALA A 234 -10.32 3.72 -13.75
N ILE A 235 -9.42 3.08 -14.51
CA ILE A 235 -9.10 3.47 -15.89
C ILE A 235 -10.27 3.25 -16.86
N GLN A 236 -11.07 2.21 -16.63
CA GLN A 236 -12.30 1.98 -17.39
C GLN A 236 -13.33 3.09 -17.15
N LEU A 237 -13.59 3.43 -15.88
CA LEU A 237 -14.52 4.48 -15.49
C LEU A 237 -14.05 5.87 -15.95
N ALA A 238 -12.75 6.11 -15.93
CA ALA A 238 -12.17 7.36 -16.43
C ALA A 238 -12.42 7.60 -17.93
N ASP A 239 -12.69 6.55 -18.71
CA ASP A 239 -12.95 6.57 -20.15
C ASP A 239 -11.98 7.48 -20.92
N ILE A 240 -10.69 7.27 -20.68
CA ILE A 240 -9.60 8.12 -21.16
C ILE A 240 -9.38 7.94 -22.65
N SER A 241 -9.24 9.05 -23.37
CA SER A 241 -8.93 9.13 -24.81
C SER A 241 -7.53 9.73 -25.08
N LYS A 242 -7.06 9.61 -26.31
CA LYS A 242 -5.79 10.20 -26.78
C LYS A 242 -5.76 11.74 -26.81
N ASN A 243 -6.91 12.37 -26.67
CA ASN A 243 -7.01 13.82 -26.59
C ASN A 243 -6.97 14.34 -25.15
N ASP A 244 -7.16 13.45 -24.16
CA ASP A 244 -7.31 13.87 -22.76
C ASP A 244 -5.98 14.21 -22.11
N THR A 245 -6.00 15.27 -21.33
CA THR A 245 -5.01 15.58 -20.29
C THR A 245 -5.51 15.02 -18.96
N VAL A 246 -4.76 14.09 -18.40
CA VAL A 246 -5.06 13.41 -17.13
C VAL A 246 -4.14 13.95 -16.04
N ILE A 247 -4.71 14.31 -14.88
CA ILE A 247 -3.93 14.56 -13.66
C ILE A 247 -4.08 13.32 -12.77
N ASP A 248 -2.95 12.72 -12.38
CA ASP A 248 -2.84 11.67 -11.35
C ASP A 248 -2.37 12.35 -10.05
N ALA A 249 -3.33 12.70 -9.21
CA ALA A 249 -3.06 13.37 -7.95
C ALA A 249 -2.77 12.35 -6.86
N TYR A 250 -1.73 12.62 -6.04
CA TYR A 250 -1.17 11.69 -5.05
C TYR A 250 -0.54 10.45 -5.71
N CYS A 251 0.22 10.66 -6.80
CA CYS A 251 0.61 9.58 -7.73
C CYS A 251 1.61 8.56 -7.16
N GLY A 252 2.24 8.81 -6.01
CA GLY A 252 3.25 7.94 -5.43
C GLY A 252 4.39 7.66 -6.42
N ILE A 253 4.71 6.40 -6.64
CA ILE A 253 5.70 5.97 -7.65
C ILE A 253 5.16 5.92 -9.08
N GLY A 254 4.02 6.59 -9.33
CA GLY A 254 3.43 6.79 -10.65
C GLY A 254 2.60 5.62 -11.16
N THR A 255 2.11 4.73 -10.30
CA THR A 255 1.46 3.48 -10.74
C THR A 255 0.22 3.73 -11.58
N ILE A 256 -0.69 4.59 -11.13
CA ILE A 256 -1.96 4.86 -11.84
C ILE A 256 -1.69 5.69 -13.10
N GLY A 257 -0.91 6.76 -12.99
CA GLY A 257 -0.58 7.65 -14.11
C GLY A 257 0.13 6.94 -15.26
N ILE A 258 1.06 6.03 -14.94
CA ILE A 258 1.77 5.19 -15.93
C ILE A 258 0.80 4.25 -16.66
N VAL A 259 -0.15 3.63 -15.93
CA VAL A 259 -1.18 2.79 -16.55
C VAL A 259 -2.12 3.63 -17.42
N ALA A 260 -2.55 4.82 -16.94
CA ALA A 260 -3.41 5.74 -17.64
C ALA A 260 -2.78 6.28 -18.95
N SER A 261 -1.45 6.49 -18.94
CA SER A 261 -0.71 7.06 -20.08
C SER A 261 -0.82 6.24 -21.37
N LYS A 262 -1.10 4.93 -21.27
CA LYS A 262 -1.33 4.06 -22.42
C LYS A 262 -2.54 4.52 -23.25
N LYS A 263 -3.51 5.19 -22.64
CA LYS A 263 -4.73 5.69 -23.26
C LYS A 263 -4.74 7.22 -23.42
N ALA A 264 -4.14 7.95 -22.49
CA ALA A 264 -4.12 9.42 -22.46
C ALA A 264 -3.24 10.04 -23.55
N GLY A 265 -3.54 11.29 -23.91
CA GLY A 265 -2.64 12.16 -24.68
C GLY A 265 -1.49 12.67 -23.81
N LYS A 266 -1.82 13.13 -22.63
CA LYS A 266 -0.85 13.66 -21.64
C LYS A 266 -1.27 13.24 -20.23
N VAL A 267 -0.28 12.92 -19.38
CA VAL A 267 -0.50 12.67 -17.95
C VAL A 267 0.43 13.56 -17.13
N ILE A 268 -0.09 14.10 -16.02
CA ILE A 268 0.67 14.86 -15.03
C ILE A 268 0.48 14.17 -13.69
N GLY A 269 1.52 13.52 -13.18
CA GLY A 269 1.53 12.94 -11.84
C GLY A 269 2.04 13.95 -10.83
N VAL A 270 1.34 14.09 -9.69
CA VAL A 270 1.70 15.02 -8.61
C VAL A 270 1.89 14.25 -7.32
N GLU A 271 3.03 14.45 -6.68
CA GLU A 271 3.41 13.75 -5.45
C GLU A 271 4.31 14.62 -4.56
N LEU A 272 4.01 14.63 -3.27
CA LEU A 272 4.74 15.43 -2.27
C LEU A 272 6.12 14.82 -1.95
N ASN A 273 6.23 13.49 -1.95
CA ASN A 273 7.47 12.79 -1.62
C ASN A 273 8.44 12.77 -2.80
N SER A 274 9.55 13.49 -2.67
CA SER A 274 10.57 13.59 -3.73
C SER A 274 11.23 12.26 -4.12
N GLU A 275 11.36 11.30 -3.18
CA GLU A 275 11.89 9.95 -3.47
C GLU A 275 10.89 9.17 -4.34
N ALA A 276 9.60 9.26 -4.04
CA ALA A 276 8.55 8.64 -4.83
C ALA A 276 8.48 9.25 -6.25
N VAL A 277 8.62 10.56 -6.39
CA VAL A 277 8.72 11.24 -7.70
C VAL A 277 9.93 10.76 -8.49
N SER A 278 11.07 10.55 -7.83
CA SER A 278 12.25 9.98 -8.47
C SER A 278 11.99 8.56 -9.00
N ASP A 279 11.39 7.71 -8.18
CA ASP A 279 11.00 6.35 -8.59
C ASP A 279 9.96 6.40 -9.72
N ALA A 280 8.99 7.32 -9.69
CA ALA A 280 7.98 7.50 -10.75
C ALA A 280 8.62 7.83 -12.11
N LYS A 281 9.60 8.72 -12.14
CA LYS A 281 10.36 9.07 -13.36
C LYS A 281 11.13 7.85 -13.91
N ILE A 282 11.76 7.07 -13.03
CA ILE A 282 12.43 5.82 -13.40
C ILE A 282 11.40 4.84 -13.97
N ASN A 283 10.24 4.70 -13.31
CA ASN A 283 9.17 3.80 -13.73
C ASN A 283 8.61 4.17 -15.11
N ALA A 284 8.42 5.45 -15.42
CA ALA A 284 8.05 5.88 -16.76
C ALA A 284 9.12 5.50 -17.80
N SER A 285 10.40 5.71 -17.47
CA SER A 285 11.53 5.37 -18.34
C SER A 285 11.60 3.87 -18.63
N ILE A 286 11.49 3.00 -17.61
CA ILE A 286 11.50 1.54 -17.73
C ILE A 286 10.40 1.06 -18.69
N ASN A 287 9.24 1.73 -18.69
CA ASN A 287 8.10 1.40 -19.55
C ASN A 287 8.12 2.14 -20.90
N ASN A 288 9.18 2.88 -21.24
CA ASN A 288 9.29 3.68 -22.45
C ASN A 288 8.16 4.70 -22.63
N ILE A 289 7.61 5.23 -21.55
CA ILE A 289 6.51 6.19 -21.54
C ILE A 289 7.06 7.60 -21.62
N LYS A 290 6.58 8.39 -22.61
CA LYS A 290 7.07 9.76 -22.89
C LYS A 290 6.01 10.85 -22.66
N ASN A 291 4.76 10.47 -22.51
CA ASN A 291 3.63 11.39 -22.33
C ASN A 291 3.22 11.59 -20.86
N VAL A 292 4.10 11.24 -19.91
CA VAL A 292 3.90 11.47 -18.48
C VAL A 292 4.96 12.45 -17.96
N THR A 293 4.52 13.42 -17.16
CA THR A 293 5.40 14.33 -16.41
C THR A 293 5.09 14.20 -14.94
N PHE A 294 6.12 14.07 -14.09
CA PHE A 294 5.96 14.01 -12.63
C PHE A 294 6.46 15.29 -11.96
N VAL A 295 5.61 15.86 -11.11
CA VAL A 295 5.84 17.10 -10.37
C VAL A 295 5.95 16.79 -8.88
N ASN A 296 7.02 17.30 -8.24
CA ASN A 296 7.17 17.18 -6.80
C ASN A 296 6.53 18.42 -6.14
N ALA A 297 5.31 18.27 -5.68
CA ALA A 297 4.54 19.34 -5.05
C ALA A 297 3.44 18.73 -4.15
N ASP A 298 2.89 19.53 -3.25
CA ASP A 298 1.59 19.25 -2.67
C ASP A 298 0.50 19.29 -3.76
N ALA A 299 -0.42 18.32 -3.73
CA ALA A 299 -1.45 18.21 -4.77
C ALA A 299 -2.42 19.41 -4.76
N GLY A 300 -2.73 19.95 -3.57
CA GLY A 300 -3.58 21.15 -3.42
C GLY A 300 -2.91 22.37 -4.01
N ASP A 301 -1.66 22.63 -3.63
CA ASP A 301 -0.88 23.78 -4.11
C ASP A 301 -0.67 23.70 -5.64
N PHE A 302 -0.35 22.52 -6.15
CA PHE A 302 -0.22 22.29 -7.59
C PHE A 302 -1.52 22.62 -8.33
N LEU A 303 -2.67 22.12 -7.86
CA LEU A 303 -3.95 22.36 -8.53
C LEU A 303 -4.39 23.82 -8.45
N VAL A 304 -4.09 24.55 -7.36
CA VAL A 304 -4.35 25.99 -7.25
C VAL A 304 -3.61 26.76 -8.33
N GLU A 305 -2.35 26.42 -8.57
CA GLU A 305 -1.55 27.09 -9.62
C GLU A 305 -1.97 26.65 -11.02
N TYR A 306 -2.19 25.35 -11.22
CA TYR A 306 -2.61 24.79 -12.50
C TYR A 306 -3.94 25.36 -12.99
N ALA A 307 -4.89 25.60 -12.05
CA ALA A 307 -6.21 26.14 -12.36
C ALA A 307 -6.20 27.58 -12.95
N LYS A 308 -5.09 28.30 -12.82
CA LYS A 308 -4.98 29.67 -13.36
C LYS A 308 -4.85 29.71 -14.89
N ASN A 309 -4.17 28.71 -15.48
CA ASN A 309 -3.70 28.79 -16.85
C ASN A 309 -3.97 27.52 -17.69
N ALA A 310 -4.50 26.44 -17.10
CA ALA A 310 -4.62 25.16 -17.78
C ALA A 310 -5.93 24.45 -17.44
N LYS A 311 -6.29 23.49 -18.27
CA LYS A 311 -7.43 22.59 -18.10
C LYS A 311 -6.96 21.15 -18.03
N ALA A 312 -7.70 20.31 -17.34
CA ALA A 312 -7.57 18.87 -17.35
C ALA A 312 -8.94 18.26 -17.68
N ASP A 313 -8.94 17.20 -18.48
CA ASP A 313 -10.18 16.52 -18.88
C ASP A 313 -10.56 15.47 -17.82
N VAL A 314 -9.56 14.83 -17.22
CA VAL A 314 -9.73 13.81 -16.19
C VAL A 314 -8.80 14.07 -15.03
N VAL A 315 -9.32 13.93 -13.81
CA VAL A 315 -8.50 13.85 -12.58
C VAL A 315 -8.74 12.49 -11.94
N ILE A 316 -7.65 11.74 -11.74
CA ILE A 316 -7.64 10.53 -10.90
C ILE A 316 -6.98 10.92 -9.59
N MET A 317 -7.60 10.60 -8.47
CA MET A 317 -7.09 10.94 -7.15
C MET A 317 -7.18 9.75 -6.21
N ASP A 318 -6.10 9.49 -5.48
CA ASP A 318 -5.97 8.44 -4.46
C ASP A 318 -5.34 9.05 -3.19
N PRO A 319 -6.06 9.93 -2.48
CA PRO A 319 -5.53 10.64 -1.31
C PRO A 319 -5.36 9.71 -0.11
N PRO A 320 -4.63 10.14 0.95
CA PRO A 320 -4.56 9.42 2.21
C PRO A 320 -5.93 9.27 2.88
N ARG A 321 -6.01 8.44 3.93
CA ARG A 321 -7.26 8.17 4.69
C ARG A 321 -7.99 9.41 5.19
N SER A 322 -7.29 10.51 5.40
CA SER A 322 -7.88 11.81 5.79
C SER A 322 -8.71 12.48 4.69
N GLY A 323 -8.69 11.95 3.48
CA GLY A 323 -9.30 12.56 2.30
C GLY A 323 -8.48 13.72 1.76
N SER A 324 -9.09 14.51 0.88
CA SER A 324 -8.46 15.69 0.27
C SER A 324 -8.68 16.97 1.08
N THR A 325 -7.82 17.96 0.86
CA THR A 325 -7.95 19.27 1.50
C THR A 325 -9.03 20.13 0.84
N PRO A 326 -9.62 21.10 1.57
CA PRO A 326 -10.57 22.05 0.98
C PRO A 326 -9.99 22.81 -0.21
N GLU A 327 -8.70 23.16 -0.18
CA GLU A 327 -7.98 23.86 -1.24
C GLU A 327 -7.93 23.01 -2.51
N PHE A 328 -7.64 21.73 -2.38
CA PHE A 328 -7.65 20.76 -3.49
C PHE A 328 -9.04 20.65 -4.11
N LEU A 329 -10.08 20.43 -3.30
CA LEU A 329 -11.46 20.30 -3.76
C LEU A 329 -11.96 21.58 -4.45
N ASN A 330 -11.68 22.75 -3.88
CA ASN A 330 -12.03 24.04 -4.48
C ASN A 330 -11.30 24.27 -5.81
N SER A 331 -10.08 23.75 -5.95
CA SER A 331 -9.33 23.85 -7.21
C SER A 331 -9.91 22.92 -8.28
N LEU A 332 -10.39 21.73 -7.93
CA LEU A 332 -11.17 20.88 -8.84
C LEU A 332 -12.42 21.60 -9.35
N LEU A 333 -13.14 22.32 -8.48
CA LEU A 333 -14.32 23.10 -8.86
C LEU A 333 -14.01 24.30 -9.76
N LYS A 334 -12.77 24.78 -9.77
CA LYS A 334 -12.29 25.83 -10.70
C LYS A 334 -11.86 25.25 -12.06
N ILE A 335 -11.09 24.17 -12.05
CA ILE A 335 -10.59 23.50 -13.27
C ILE A 335 -11.75 22.86 -14.02
N LYS A 336 -12.72 22.31 -13.29
CA LYS A 336 -13.91 21.61 -13.79
C LYS A 336 -13.53 20.50 -14.78
N PRO A 337 -12.69 19.51 -14.37
CA PRO A 337 -12.46 18.37 -15.25
C PRO A 337 -13.80 17.67 -15.56
N ASP A 338 -13.94 17.17 -16.78
CA ASP A 338 -15.15 16.47 -17.21
C ASP A 338 -15.44 15.25 -16.33
N ARG A 339 -14.35 14.58 -15.88
CA ARG A 339 -14.43 13.36 -15.08
C ARG A 339 -13.43 13.39 -13.92
N ILE A 340 -13.92 13.00 -12.73
CA ILE A 340 -13.09 12.75 -11.54
C ILE A 340 -13.26 11.28 -11.18
N VAL A 341 -12.16 10.53 -11.10
CA VAL A 341 -12.13 9.18 -10.54
C VAL A 341 -11.48 9.27 -9.17
N TYR A 342 -12.28 9.06 -8.14
CA TYR A 342 -11.84 9.12 -6.76
C TYR A 342 -11.68 7.70 -6.21
N ILE A 343 -10.45 7.26 -5.98
CA ILE A 343 -10.09 6.02 -5.30
C ILE A 343 -9.86 6.35 -3.82
N SER A 344 -10.37 5.53 -2.90
CA SER A 344 -10.18 5.80 -1.48
C SER A 344 -10.21 4.55 -0.61
N CYS A 345 -9.28 4.53 0.36
CA CYS A 345 -9.27 3.58 1.48
C CYS A 345 -9.98 4.12 2.74
N GLY A 346 -10.56 5.33 2.67
CA GLY A 346 -11.35 5.98 3.72
C GLY A 346 -12.70 6.44 3.19
N PRO A 347 -13.69 5.54 3.06
CA PRO A 347 -14.98 5.87 2.45
C PRO A 347 -15.74 7.03 3.13
N ASP A 348 -15.60 7.19 4.45
CA ASP A 348 -16.23 8.31 5.19
C ASP A 348 -15.69 9.67 4.73
N THR A 349 -14.36 9.79 4.63
CA THR A 349 -13.72 11.03 4.17
C THR A 349 -13.99 11.25 2.69
N GLN A 350 -14.06 10.19 1.89
CA GLN A 350 -14.47 10.27 0.49
C GLN A 350 -15.90 10.79 0.35
N ALA A 351 -16.85 10.29 1.18
CA ALA A 351 -18.23 10.76 1.18
C ALA A 351 -18.33 12.24 1.57
N ARG A 352 -17.53 12.70 2.55
CA ARG A 352 -17.39 14.10 2.91
C ARG A 352 -16.96 14.96 1.71
N ASP A 353 -15.92 14.53 1.01
CA ASP A 353 -15.35 15.26 -0.13
C ASP A 353 -16.30 15.29 -1.33
N ILE A 354 -16.96 14.17 -1.59
CA ILE A 354 -17.99 14.04 -2.65
C ILE A 354 -19.13 15.03 -2.44
N LYS A 355 -19.59 15.25 -1.20
CA LYS A 355 -20.63 16.26 -0.90
C LYS A 355 -20.25 17.66 -1.36
N VAL A 356 -18.97 18.02 -1.25
CA VAL A 356 -18.45 19.32 -1.72
C VAL A 356 -18.50 19.38 -3.24
N LEU A 357 -18.01 18.33 -3.91
CA LEU A 357 -17.98 18.26 -5.39
C LEU A 357 -19.39 18.23 -5.99
N VAL A 358 -20.33 17.51 -5.39
CA VAL A 358 -21.75 17.48 -5.82
C VAL A 358 -22.39 18.86 -5.72
N LYS A 359 -22.18 19.59 -4.62
CA LYS A 359 -22.62 20.97 -4.49
C LYS A 359 -22.00 21.88 -5.57
N GLY A 360 -20.80 21.55 -6.03
CA GLY A 360 -20.07 22.25 -7.08
C GLY A 360 -20.48 21.92 -8.51
N GLY A 361 -21.48 21.04 -8.71
CA GLY A 361 -22.02 20.71 -10.05
C GLY A 361 -21.58 19.38 -10.63
N TYR A 362 -20.94 18.51 -9.81
CA TYR A 362 -20.65 17.13 -10.19
C TYR A 362 -21.79 16.20 -9.84
N LYS A 363 -21.93 15.13 -10.62
CA LYS A 363 -22.85 14.03 -10.35
C LYS A 363 -22.04 12.75 -10.18
N VAL A 364 -22.31 11.98 -9.13
CA VAL A 364 -21.79 10.61 -8.99
C VAL A 364 -22.52 9.71 -9.98
N THR A 365 -21.76 9.00 -10.81
CA THR A 365 -22.32 8.16 -11.88
C THR A 365 -21.95 6.69 -11.75
N ALA A 366 -20.92 6.35 -10.94
CA ALA A 366 -20.58 4.98 -10.59
C ALA A 366 -19.92 4.93 -9.21
N CYS A 367 -20.14 3.83 -8.48
CA CYS A 367 -19.45 3.49 -7.25
C CYS A 367 -19.20 2.00 -7.20
N GLN A 368 -17.92 1.61 -7.18
CA GLN A 368 -17.48 0.21 -7.16
C GLN A 368 -16.61 -0.03 -5.93
N PRO A 369 -17.07 -0.82 -4.94
CA PRO A 369 -16.25 -1.25 -3.82
C PRO A 369 -15.32 -2.43 -4.17
N PHE A 370 -14.16 -2.45 -3.50
CA PHE A 370 -13.13 -3.49 -3.63
C PHE A 370 -12.67 -3.95 -2.26
N ASP A 371 -12.53 -5.24 -2.06
CA ASP A 371 -11.89 -5.78 -0.88
C ASP A 371 -10.39 -5.98 -1.10
N LEU A 372 -9.58 -4.95 -0.84
CA LEU A 372 -8.13 -5.01 -0.88
C LEU A 372 -7.53 -5.65 0.38
N PHE A 373 -8.29 -5.65 1.47
CA PHE A 373 -7.84 -6.07 2.79
C PHE A 373 -8.76 -7.14 3.39
N PRO A 374 -8.86 -8.33 2.77
CA PRO A 374 -9.63 -9.43 3.32
C PRO A 374 -9.36 -9.68 4.81
N HIS A 375 -10.40 -10.03 5.54
CA HIS A 375 -10.43 -10.29 6.98
C HIS A 375 -10.23 -9.06 7.88
N THR A 376 -10.20 -7.84 7.30
CA THR A 376 -10.19 -6.59 8.05
C THR A 376 -11.45 -5.76 7.77
N GLU A 377 -11.77 -4.77 8.58
CA GLU A 377 -12.90 -3.85 8.34
C GLU A 377 -12.71 -2.95 7.11
N HIS A 378 -11.48 -2.81 6.64
CA HIS A 378 -11.15 -1.87 5.56
C HIS A 378 -11.75 -2.29 4.22
N VAL A 379 -12.29 -1.30 3.52
CA VAL A 379 -12.80 -1.43 2.16
C VAL A 379 -12.31 -0.25 1.31
N GLU A 380 -11.93 -0.55 0.08
CA GLU A 380 -11.59 0.46 -0.93
C GLU A 380 -12.81 0.74 -1.80
N SER A 381 -12.93 1.97 -2.29
CA SER A 381 -13.98 2.32 -3.24
C SER A 381 -13.43 3.15 -4.39
N VAL A 382 -13.98 2.93 -5.58
CA VAL A 382 -13.72 3.73 -6.78
C VAL A 382 -15.02 4.42 -7.18
N VAL A 383 -15.04 5.74 -7.12
CA VAL A 383 -16.19 6.56 -7.46
C VAL A 383 -15.90 7.39 -8.70
N LEU A 384 -16.77 7.31 -9.70
CA LEU A 384 -16.75 8.22 -10.85
C LEU A 384 -17.71 9.38 -10.63
N MET A 385 -17.20 10.57 -10.84
CA MET A 385 -17.99 11.80 -10.87
C MET A 385 -17.84 12.49 -12.23
N GLN A 386 -18.94 12.99 -12.76
CA GLN A 386 -18.98 13.73 -14.03
C GLN A 386 -19.48 15.14 -13.81
N TYR A 387 -18.87 16.12 -14.47
CA TYR A 387 -19.32 17.49 -14.41
C TYR A 387 -20.58 17.67 -15.28
N CYS A 388 -21.66 18.12 -14.65
CA CYS A 388 -22.94 18.31 -15.34
C CYS A 388 -23.27 19.80 -15.59
N GLY A 389 -22.38 20.69 -15.14
CA GLY A 389 -22.66 22.12 -15.15
C GLY A 389 -23.65 22.54 -14.05
N LYS A 390 -23.64 23.80 -13.70
CA LYS A 390 -24.72 24.51 -13.00
C LYS A 390 -25.21 25.61 -13.88
#